data_93e2c1fc399b6ce4b5bfb4e1941d46c6
#
_entry.id   93e2c1fc399b6ce4b5bfb4e1941d46c6
#
_cell.length_a   1.000
_cell.length_b   1.000
_cell.length_c   1.000
_cell.angle_alpha   90.00
_cell.angle_beta   90.00
_cell.angle_gamma   90.00
#
_symmetry.space_group_name_H-M   'P 1'
#
loop_
_entity.id
_entity.type
_entity.pdbx_description
1 polymer ?
#
loop_
_entity_poly.entity_id
_entity_poly.type
_entity_poly.pdbx_seq_one_letter_code
_entity_poly.pdbx_strand_id
1 'polypeptide(L)'
;MKPGLRKEILEHSEADNLRDAVAEWRWTATWLLEEDDEQHCPCDQPIREICEITNRVNGKRLEIGNKCIKLFGCDGADEAAQVCDALRRLRGQATGSPGEALIQYSLDTEVLTPDEAEFLRGLHGRKKSLIDDMDEATRIDLNRKLLREFAPAGLRGFETSAAHWHATQEKVYAERRREAIARQIEEDARERRERKERRERRERRRATSRLAAKLRRAPLREA
;
A
#
# COMPACT_ATOMS: atom_id res chain seq x y z
N MET A 1 31.52 -17.12 0.74
CA MET A 1 30.81 -17.84 1.84
C MET A 1 31.67 -17.84 3.09
N LYS A 2 31.08 -17.63 4.28
CA LYS A 2 31.82 -17.67 5.56
C LYS A 2 32.15 -19.11 5.96
N PRO A 3 33.28 -19.34 6.69
CA PRO A 3 33.76 -20.70 7.01
C PRO A 3 32.73 -21.57 7.74
N GLY A 4 32.04 -21.02 8.76
CA GLY A 4 31.02 -21.79 9.50
C GLY A 4 29.89 -22.29 8.64
N LEU A 5 29.30 -21.42 7.77
CA LEU A 5 28.25 -21.84 6.84
C LEU A 5 28.76 -22.89 5.84
N ARG A 6 30.00 -22.73 5.33
CA ARG A 6 30.60 -23.73 4.44
C ARG A 6 30.71 -25.11 5.10
N LYS A 7 31.11 -25.14 6.36
CA LYS A 7 31.23 -26.36 7.13
C LYS A 7 29.87 -27.04 7.28
N GLU A 8 28.83 -26.31 7.74
CA GLU A 8 27.49 -26.84 7.90
C GLU A 8 26.90 -27.39 6.59
N ILE A 9 27.11 -26.66 5.49
CA ILE A 9 26.62 -27.12 4.16
C ILE A 9 27.25 -28.44 3.78
N LEU A 10 28.58 -28.60 3.92
CA LEU A 10 29.28 -29.84 3.59
C LEU A 10 28.89 -31.01 4.53
N GLU A 11 28.74 -30.75 5.84
CA GLU A 11 28.33 -31.74 6.83
C GLU A 11 26.87 -32.24 6.63
N HIS A 12 26.05 -31.41 5.99
CA HIS A 12 24.64 -31.70 5.76
C HIS A 12 24.30 -32.01 4.29
N SER A 13 25.31 -32.16 3.44
CA SER A 13 25.18 -32.59 2.02
C SER A 13 25.69 -34.00 1.82
N GLU A 14 25.30 -34.63 0.74
CA GLU A 14 25.84 -35.91 0.28
C GLU A 14 27.12 -35.70 -0.53
N ALA A 15 27.30 -34.55 -1.17
CA ALA A 15 28.46 -34.21 -1.96
C ALA A 15 29.67 -33.81 -1.10
N ASP A 16 30.87 -34.29 -1.47
CA ASP A 16 32.12 -34.02 -0.75
C ASP A 16 32.74 -32.65 -1.08
N ASN A 17 32.26 -31.98 -2.11
CA ASN A 17 32.78 -30.70 -2.52
C ASN A 17 31.72 -29.61 -2.49
N LEU A 18 32.13 -28.36 -2.23
CA LEU A 18 31.21 -27.27 -2.02
C LEU A 18 30.31 -26.95 -3.22
N ARG A 19 30.85 -27.08 -4.44
CA ARG A 19 30.10 -26.73 -5.65
C ARG A 19 28.87 -27.64 -5.81
N ASP A 20 29.08 -28.93 -5.68
CA ASP A 20 28.03 -29.94 -5.84
C ASP A 20 27.10 -29.92 -4.60
N ALA A 21 27.68 -29.74 -3.42
CA ALA A 21 26.91 -29.57 -2.18
C ALA A 21 25.89 -28.38 -2.26
N VAL A 22 26.30 -27.24 -2.81
CA VAL A 22 25.40 -26.07 -2.99
C VAL A 22 24.22 -26.42 -3.90
N ALA A 23 24.44 -27.23 -4.95
CA ALA A 23 23.39 -27.61 -5.89
C ALA A 23 22.32 -28.54 -5.27
N GLU A 24 22.63 -29.21 -4.16
CA GLU A 24 21.64 -30.01 -3.42
C GLU A 24 20.59 -29.16 -2.67
N TRP A 25 20.87 -27.89 -2.42
CA TRP A 25 20.01 -27.04 -1.59
C TRP A 25 19.12 -26.14 -2.42
N ARG A 26 17.93 -25.91 -1.88
CA ARG A 26 16.97 -24.91 -2.39
C ARG A 26 16.41 -24.10 -1.25
N TRP A 27 16.05 -22.87 -1.53
CA TRP A 27 15.23 -22.07 -0.63
C TRP A 27 13.82 -22.64 -0.50
N THR A 28 13.28 -22.67 0.71
CA THR A 28 11.94 -23.21 1.01
C THR A 28 11.05 -22.26 1.79
N ALA A 29 11.59 -21.43 2.68
CA ALA A 29 10.78 -20.50 3.44
C ALA A 29 11.57 -19.24 3.86
N THR A 30 10.83 -18.17 4.16
CA THR A 30 11.39 -16.92 4.69
C THR A 30 10.43 -16.30 5.68
N TRP A 31 10.97 -15.85 6.81
CA TRP A 31 10.24 -15.07 7.81
C TRP A 31 11.17 -14.11 8.56
N LEU A 32 10.57 -13.16 9.31
CA LEU A 32 11.29 -12.25 10.17
C LEU A 32 11.00 -12.59 11.63
N LEU A 33 12.06 -12.69 12.42
CA LEU A 33 11.97 -12.92 13.86
C LEU A 33 11.39 -11.70 14.60
N GLU A 34 10.83 -11.93 15.77
CA GLU A 34 10.41 -10.89 16.70
C GLU A 34 11.61 -10.11 17.27
N GLU A 35 11.34 -8.92 17.83
CA GLU A 35 12.41 -8.03 18.29
C GLU A 35 13.24 -8.66 19.40
N ASP A 36 12.63 -9.47 20.25
CA ASP A 36 13.26 -10.12 21.40
C ASP A 36 13.83 -11.52 21.08
N ASP A 37 13.59 -12.03 19.87
CA ASP A 37 14.12 -13.32 19.45
C ASP A 37 15.56 -13.18 18.96
N GLU A 38 16.45 -13.99 19.52
CA GLU A 38 17.82 -14.12 19.07
C GLU A 38 18.05 -15.45 18.37
N GLN A 39 18.49 -15.38 17.12
CA GLN A 39 18.93 -16.54 16.35
C GLN A 39 20.25 -16.26 15.67
N HIS A 40 21.07 -17.30 15.54
CA HIS A 40 22.36 -17.21 14.86
C HIS A 40 22.37 -18.03 13.59
N CYS A 41 22.88 -17.42 12.53
CA CYS A 41 23.21 -18.13 11.30
C CYS A 41 24.36 -19.12 11.54
N PRO A 42 24.48 -20.22 10.84
CA PRO A 42 25.65 -21.11 10.89
C PRO A 42 27.02 -20.39 10.67
N CYS A 43 26.98 -19.18 10.17
CA CYS A 43 28.16 -18.31 10.05
C CYS A 43 28.49 -17.50 11.32
N ASP A 44 27.80 -17.79 12.42
CA ASP A 44 27.96 -17.17 13.76
C ASP A 44 27.59 -15.69 13.81
N GLN A 45 26.72 -15.24 12.91
CA GLN A 45 26.17 -13.87 12.97
C GLN A 45 24.72 -13.91 13.46
N PRO A 46 24.33 -12.97 14.34
CA PRO A 46 22.95 -12.83 14.74
C PRO A 46 22.11 -12.46 13.52
N ILE A 47 20.94 -13.08 13.40
CA ILE A 47 20.03 -12.88 12.28
C ILE A 47 18.61 -12.64 12.75
N ARG A 48 17.88 -11.79 12.04
CA ARG A 48 16.45 -11.55 12.24
C ARG A 48 15.64 -11.88 11.00
N GLU A 49 16.28 -11.98 9.86
CA GLU A 49 15.71 -12.35 8.58
C GLU A 49 16.15 -13.77 8.28
N ILE A 50 15.23 -14.70 8.45
CA ILE A 50 15.48 -16.12 8.31
C ILE A 50 15.13 -16.55 6.89
N CYS A 51 16.06 -17.26 6.27
CA CYS A 51 15.82 -18.00 5.04
C CYS A 51 16.07 -19.48 5.35
N GLU A 52 15.03 -20.27 5.31
CA GLU A 52 15.15 -21.73 5.40
C GLU A 52 15.58 -22.28 4.03
N ILE A 53 16.57 -23.12 4.06
CA ILE A 53 17.01 -23.91 2.90
C ILE A 53 16.88 -25.40 3.20
N THR A 54 16.43 -26.16 2.22
CA THR A 54 16.25 -27.60 2.34
C THR A 54 17.12 -28.33 1.32
N ASN A 55 17.87 -29.33 1.78
CA ASN A 55 18.62 -30.23 0.92
C ASN A 55 17.65 -31.16 0.20
N ARG A 56 17.69 -31.19 -1.13
CA ARG A 56 16.78 -31.98 -1.98
C ARG A 56 17.08 -33.48 -1.95
N VAL A 57 18.31 -33.87 -1.57
CA VAL A 57 18.76 -35.25 -1.58
C VAL A 57 18.38 -35.98 -0.29
N ASN A 58 18.61 -35.34 0.86
CA ASN A 58 18.41 -35.96 2.17
C ASN A 58 17.37 -35.31 3.05
N GLY A 59 16.75 -34.21 2.60
CA GLY A 59 15.67 -33.50 3.32
C GLY A 59 16.12 -32.68 4.55
N LYS A 60 17.42 -32.57 4.80
CA LYS A 60 17.94 -31.74 5.90
C LYS A 60 17.62 -30.28 5.67
N ARG A 61 17.39 -29.54 6.78
CA ARG A 61 17.04 -28.12 6.74
C ARG A 61 18.07 -27.30 7.51
N LEU A 62 18.34 -26.10 7.02
CA LEU A 62 19.18 -25.11 7.69
C LEU A 62 18.52 -23.73 7.59
N GLU A 63 18.64 -22.97 8.67
CA GLU A 63 18.17 -21.58 8.76
C GLU A 63 19.38 -20.64 8.66
N ILE A 64 19.38 -19.81 7.63
CA ILE A 64 20.49 -18.89 7.33
C ILE A 64 19.96 -17.47 7.18
N GLY A 65 20.83 -16.50 7.42
CA GLY A 65 20.45 -15.09 7.28
C GLY A 65 20.40 -14.62 5.82
N ASN A 66 19.61 -13.56 5.56
CA ASN A 66 19.47 -12.94 4.24
C ASN A 66 20.82 -12.62 3.56
N LYS A 67 21.83 -12.15 4.31
CA LYS A 67 23.17 -11.93 3.74
C LYS A 67 23.86 -13.23 3.30
N CYS A 68 23.62 -14.30 4.05
CA CYS A 68 24.23 -15.59 3.78
C CYS A 68 23.59 -16.28 2.59
N ILE A 69 22.27 -16.20 2.41
CA ILE A 69 21.60 -16.83 1.26
C ILE A 69 22.06 -16.20 -0.07
N LYS A 70 22.22 -14.88 -0.11
CA LYS A 70 22.78 -14.16 -1.29
C LYS A 70 24.19 -14.66 -1.66
N LEU A 71 25.02 -14.95 -0.67
CA LEU A 71 26.40 -15.43 -0.86
C LEU A 71 26.45 -16.94 -1.12
N PHE A 72 25.44 -17.66 -0.70
CA PHE A 72 25.33 -19.10 -0.87
C PHE A 72 24.95 -19.46 -2.32
N GLY A 73 23.99 -18.77 -2.90
CA GLY A 73 23.62 -18.89 -4.30
C GLY A 73 22.96 -20.23 -4.64
N CYS A 74 22.20 -20.82 -3.68
CA CYS A 74 21.37 -22.00 -3.99
C CYS A 74 20.16 -21.60 -4.86
N ASP A 75 19.42 -22.60 -5.32
CA ASP A 75 18.18 -22.36 -6.05
C ASP A 75 17.17 -21.57 -5.22
N GLY A 76 16.60 -20.49 -5.79
CA GLY A 76 15.71 -19.55 -5.11
C GLY A 76 16.39 -18.51 -4.20
N ALA A 77 17.73 -18.42 -4.18
CA ALA A 77 18.46 -17.52 -3.30
C ALA A 77 18.18 -16.02 -3.57
N ASP A 78 18.04 -15.65 -4.82
CA ASP A 78 17.74 -14.28 -5.23
C ASP A 78 16.30 -13.89 -4.86
N GLU A 79 15.36 -14.79 -5.05
CA GLU A 79 13.96 -14.63 -4.67
C GLU A 79 13.82 -14.48 -3.15
N ALA A 80 14.48 -15.35 -2.38
CA ALA A 80 14.52 -15.27 -0.91
C ALA A 80 15.00 -13.90 -0.43
N ALA A 81 16.06 -13.41 -1.04
CA ALA A 81 16.62 -12.11 -0.71
C ALA A 81 15.65 -10.96 -1.03
N GLN A 82 14.93 -11.02 -2.16
CA GLN A 82 13.93 -10.04 -2.55
C GLN A 82 12.72 -10.07 -1.61
N VAL A 83 12.29 -11.26 -1.17
CA VAL A 83 11.22 -11.43 -0.17
C VAL A 83 11.61 -10.77 1.16
N CYS A 84 12.81 -11.04 1.69
CA CYS A 84 13.32 -10.37 2.89
C CYS A 84 13.33 -8.84 2.76
N ASP A 85 13.83 -8.34 1.63
CA ASP A 85 13.91 -6.90 1.36
C ASP A 85 12.50 -6.26 1.27
N ALA A 86 11.53 -6.98 0.71
CA ALA A 86 10.13 -6.54 0.64
C ALA A 86 9.49 -6.49 2.03
N LEU A 87 9.60 -7.55 2.83
CA LEU A 87 9.07 -7.60 4.20
C LEU A 87 9.67 -6.49 5.07
N ARG A 88 10.97 -6.23 4.97
CA ARG A 88 11.63 -5.13 5.69
C ARG A 88 11.05 -3.77 5.33
N ARG A 89 10.79 -3.51 4.05
CA ARG A 89 10.16 -2.25 3.61
C ARG A 89 8.75 -2.10 4.14
N LEU A 90 7.94 -3.15 4.07
CA LEU A 90 6.54 -3.10 4.52
C LEU A 90 6.41 -2.82 6.02
N ARG A 91 7.36 -3.26 6.86
CA ARG A 91 7.38 -2.96 8.31
C ARG A 91 7.30 -1.47 8.62
N GLY A 92 7.93 -0.64 7.80
CA GLY A 92 7.98 0.82 8.00
C GLY A 92 7.05 1.61 7.10
N GLN A 93 6.43 0.98 6.10
CA GLN A 93 5.64 1.68 5.08
C GLN A 93 4.38 0.88 4.69
N ALA A 94 3.26 1.16 5.37
CA ALA A 94 2.01 0.45 5.16
C ALA A 94 1.49 0.52 3.71
N THR A 95 1.72 1.66 3.04
CA THR A 95 1.37 1.89 1.63
C THR A 95 2.46 1.44 0.65
N GLY A 96 3.45 0.67 1.12
CA GLY A 96 4.53 0.14 0.28
C GLY A 96 4.04 -0.92 -0.70
N SER A 97 4.72 -1.05 -1.85
CA SER A 97 4.50 -2.19 -2.74
C SER A 97 5.24 -3.42 -2.19
N PRO A 98 4.57 -4.58 -2.08
CA PRO A 98 5.24 -5.82 -1.65
C PRO A 98 6.29 -6.31 -2.65
N GLY A 99 6.18 -5.92 -3.94
CA GLY A 99 7.06 -6.41 -4.99
C GLY A 99 6.70 -7.82 -5.46
N GLU A 100 7.13 -8.16 -6.68
CA GLU A 100 6.72 -9.41 -7.35
C GLU A 100 7.17 -10.67 -6.58
N ALA A 101 8.40 -10.68 -6.06
CA ALA A 101 8.92 -11.87 -5.36
C ALA A 101 8.09 -12.21 -4.09
N LEU A 102 7.67 -11.20 -3.30
CA LEU A 102 6.82 -11.45 -2.13
C LEU A 102 5.39 -11.83 -2.53
N ILE A 103 4.84 -11.25 -3.60
CA ILE A 103 3.51 -11.61 -4.12
C ILE A 103 3.53 -13.07 -4.57
N GLN A 104 4.53 -13.47 -5.37
CA GLN A 104 4.64 -14.85 -5.84
C GLN A 104 4.86 -15.84 -4.69
N TYR A 105 5.76 -15.54 -3.77
CA TYR A 105 5.98 -16.35 -2.58
C TYR A 105 4.70 -16.53 -1.74
N SER A 106 3.91 -15.47 -1.63
CA SER A 106 2.65 -15.49 -0.88
C SER A 106 1.54 -16.29 -1.59
N LEU A 107 1.58 -16.38 -2.91
CA LEU A 107 0.74 -17.31 -3.69
C LEU A 107 1.16 -18.75 -3.49
N ASP A 108 2.46 -19.04 -3.57
CA ASP A 108 3.01 -20.39 -3.46
C ASP A 108 2.80 -20.98 -2.06
N THR A 109 2.70 -20.12 -1.05
CA THR A 109 2.40 -20.48 0.36
C THR A 109 0.91 -20.34 0.71
N GLU A 110 0.04 -20.07 -0.26
CA GLU A 110 -1.41 -19.93 -0.10
C GLU A 110 -1.83 -18.81 0.87
N VAL A 111 -0.94 -17.86 1.19
CA VAL A 111 -1.25 -16.69 2.01
C VAL A 111 -2.09 -15.69 1.23
N LEU A 112 -1.81 -15.47 -0.04
CA LEU A 112 -2.66 -14.68 -0.95
C LEU A 112 -3.45 -15.60 -1.86
N THR A 113 -4.69 -15.21 -2.15
CA THR A 113 -5.46 -15.77 -3.26
C THR A 113 -4.97 -15.23 -4.60
N PRO A 114 -5.26 -15.91 -5.73
CA PRO A 114 -4.91 -15.40 -7.07
C PRO A 114 -5.47 -13.99 -7.33
N ASP A 115 -6.69 -13.70 -6.91
CA ASP A 115 -7.34 -12.39 -7.10
C ASP A 115 -6.63 -11.27 -6.29
N GLU A 116 -6.25 -11.57 -5.03
CA GLU A 116 -5.50 -10.64 -4.19
C GLU A 116 -4.11 -10.34 -4.77
N ALA A 117 -3.46 -11.35 -5.31
CA ALA A 117 -2.15 -11.20 -5.96
C ALA A 117 -2.25 -10.39 -7.25
N GLU A 118 -3.27 -10.64 -8.09
CA GLU A 118 -3.53 -9.86 -9.32
C GLU A 118 -3.82 -8.40 -8.98
N PHE A 119 -4.63 -8.14 -7.95
CA PHE A 119 -4.88 -6.80 -7.45
C PHE A 119 -3.57 -6.07 -7.07
N LEU A 120 -2.71 -6.70 -6.27
CA LEU A 120 -1.43 -6.11 -5.86
C LEU A 120 -0.49 -5.87 -7.05
N ARG A 121 -0.45 -6.79 -8.04
CA ARG A 121 0.29 -6.61 -9.30
C ARG A 121 -0.26 -5.45 -10.11
N GLY A 122 -1.58 -5.31 -10.17
CA GLY A 122 -2.25 -4.20 -10.85
C GLY A 122 -1.90 -2.83 -10.29
N LEU A 123 -1.56 -2.75 -9.00
CA LEU A 123 -1.08 -1.52 -8.35
C LEU A 123 0.43 -1.31 -8.49
N HIS A 124 1.19 -2.37 -8.78
CA HIS A 124 2.65 -2.28 -8.91
C HIS A 124 3.05 -1.35 -10.05
N GLY A 125 3.95 -0.42 -9.75
CA GLY A 125 4.42 0.57 -10.73
C GLY A 125 3.46 1.72 -11.04
N ARG A 126 2.23 1.74 -10.53
CA ARG A 126 1.35 2.90 -10.65
C ARG A 126 1.89 4.07 -9.82
N LYS A 127 1.81 5.28 -10.39
CA LYS A 127 2.10 6.50 -9.62
C LYS A 127 1.09 6.61 -8.47
N LYS A 128 1.55 6.97 -7.29
CA LYS A 128 0.70 7.12 -6.09
C LYS A 128 -0.53 8.00 -6.33
N SER A 129 -0.41 9.04 -7.16
CA SER A 129 -1.51 9.94 -7.53
C SER A 129 -2.60 9.30 -8.39
N LEU A 130 -2.38 8.08 -8.91
CA LEU A 130 -3.32 7.33 -9.75
C LEU A 130 -3.97 6.15 -8.99
N ILE A 131 -3.61 5.96 -7.73
CA ILE A 131 -4.20 4.95 -6.85
C ILE A 131 -5.26 5.67 -6.04
N ASP A 132 -6.50 5.21 -6.12
CA ASP A 132 -7.57 5.79 -5.31
C ASP A 132 -7.48 5.34 -3.84
N ASP A 133 -8.26 5.99 -2.97
CA ASP A 133 -8.17 5.75 -1.53
C ASP A 133 -8.71 4.36 -1.14
N MET A 134 -9.62 3.78 -1.93
CA MET A 134 -10.15 2.41 -1.71
C MET A 134 -9.10 1.37 -2.07
N ASP A 135 -8.43 1.53 -3.21
CA ASP A 135 -7.32 0.66 -3.64
C ASP A 135 -6.16 0.72 -2.63
N GLU A 136 -5.86 1.91 -2.09
CA GLU A 136 -4.83 2.08 -1.09
C GLU A 136 -5.18 1.41 0.24
N ALA A 137 -6.42 1.53 0.70
CA ALA A 137 -6.92 0.85 1.90
C ALA A 137 -6.85 -0.67 1.75
N THR A 138 -7.28 -1.19 0.61
CA THR A 138 -7.20 -2.63 0.29
C THR A 138 -5.75 -3.11 0.28
N ARG A 139 -4.83 -2.33 -0.30
CA ARG A 139 -3.39 -2.64 -0.29
C ARG A 139 -2.83 -2.70 1.13
N ILE A 140 -3.22 -1.76 2.00
CA ILE A 140 -2.81 -1.76 3.41
C ILE A 140 -3.29 -3.05 4.11
N ASP A 141 -4.53 -3.48 3.87
CA ASP A 141 -5.06 -4.69 4.49
C ASP A 141 -4.34 -5.96 3.99
N LEU A 142 -4.04 -6.04 2.71
CA LEU A 142 -3.25 -7.14 2.15
C LEU A 142 -1.80 -7.14 2.66
N ASN A 143 -1.15 -5.99 2.75
CA ASN A 143 0.18 -5.87 3.33
C ASN A 143 0.19 -6.29 4.82
N ARG A 144 -0.87 -5.96 5.57
CA ARG A 144 -1.06 -6.42 6.96
C ARG A 144 -1.17 -7.93 7.03
N LYS A 145 -1.89 -8.57 6.10
CA LYS A 145 -2.02 -10.01 5.99
C LYS A 145 -0.65 -10.68 5.77
N LEU A 146 0.16 -10.16 4.84
CA LEU A 146 1.52 -10.63 4.58
C LEU A 146 2.43 -10.52 5.81
N LEU A 147 2.39 -9.38 6.50
CA LEU A 147 3.22 -9.18 7.69
C LEU A 147 2.79 -10.06 8.87
N ARG A 148 1.49 -10.34 9.04
CA ARG A 148 1.03 -11.27 10.09
C ARG A 148 1.60 -12.66 9.90
N GLU A 149 1.71 -13.11 8.67
CA GLU A 149 2.22 -14.44 8.35
C GLU A 149 3.74 -14.50 8.39
N PHE A 150 4.41 -13.59 7.71
CA PHE A 150 5.85 -13.72 7.49
C PHE A 150 6.73 -12.82 8.38
N ALA A 151 6.14 -11.84 9.05
CA ALA A 151 6.91 -10.86 9.82
C ALA A 151 6.08 -10.24 10.96
N PRO A 152 5.54 -11.04 11.90
CA PRO A 152 4.64 -10.54 12.95
C PRO A 152 5.29 -9.42 13.79
N ALA A 153 6.59 -9.50 14.05
CA ALA A 153 7.35 -8.43 14.70
C ALA A 153 7.30 -7.07 14.00
N GLY A 154 7.05 -7.07 12.70
CA GLY A 154 6.95 -5.85 11.90
C GLY A 154 5.63 -5.11 12.05
N LEU A 155 4.60 -5.73 12.64
CA LEU A 155 3.25 -5.18 12.69
C LEU A 155 3.17 -3.87 13.45
N ARG A 156 3.88 -3.69 14.55
CA ARG A 156 3.84 -2.43 15.32
C ARG A 156 4.21 -1.21 14.48
N GLY A 157 5.33 -1.29 13.77
CA GLY A 157 5.77 -0.21 12.89
C GLY A 157 4.82 0.02 11.72
N PHE A 158 4.31 -1.08 11.15
CA PHE A 158 3.31 -1.06 10.09
C PHE A 158 2.00 -0.38 10.55
N GLU A 159 1.44 -0.75 11.70
CA GLU A 159 0.20 -0.19 12.21
C GLU A 159 0.34 1.30 12.54
N THR A 160 1.51 1.74 13.02
CA THR A 160 1.81 3.17 13.19
C THR A 160 1.76 3.91 11.85
N SER A 161 2.35 3.33 10.80
CA SER A 161 2.31 3.90 9.45
C SER A 161 0.91 3.91 8.86
N ALA A 162 0.15 2.82 9.03
CA ALA A 162 -1.24 2.72 8.59
C ALA A 162 -2.15 3.73 9.28
N ALA A 163 -2.04 3.86 10.62
CA ALA A 163 -2.79 4.84 11.40
C ALA A 163 -2.49 6.28 10.95
N HIS A 164 -1.23 6.59 10.67
CA HIS A 164 -0.86 7.91 10.14
C HIS A 164 -1.50 8.18 8.78
N TRP A 165 -1.52 7.18 7.89
CA TRP A 165 -2.19 7.30 6.60
C TRP A 165 -3.70 7.57 6.75
N HIS A 166 -4.41 6.77 7.57
CA HIS A 166 -5.84 6.95 7.83
C HIS A 166 -6.14 8.35 8.38
N ALA A 167 -5.39 8.82 9.40
CA ALA A 167 -5.56 10.13 9.96
C ALA A 167 -5.32 11.27 8.94
N THR A 168 -4.43 11.06 7.98
CA THR A 168 -4.18 12.01 6.88
C THR A 168 -5.37 12.03 5.92
N GLN A 169 -5.92 10.87 5.55
CA GLN A 169 -7.10 10.78 4.69
C GLN A 169 -8.32 11.45 5.33
N GLU A 170 -8.57 11.21 6.61
CA GLU A 170 -9.67 11.88 7.35
C GLU A 170 -9.59 13.40 7.27
N LYS A 171 -8.37 13.98 7.42
CA LYS A 171 -8.17 15.43 7.28
C LYS A 171 -8.49 15.91 5.86
N VAL A 172 -8.00 15.20 4.84
CA VAL A 172 -8.25 15.54 3.43
C VAL A 172 -9.75 15.47 3.11
N TYR A 173 -10.45 14.44 3.57
CA TYR A 173 -11.90 14.32 3.39
C TYR A 173 -12.67 15.43 4.11
N ALA A 174 -12.27 15.76 5.34
CA ALA A 174 -12.91 16.86 6.09
C ALA A 174 -12.72 18.21 5.38
N GLU A 175 -11.56 18.48 4.82
CA GLU A 175 -11.27 19.69 4.06
C GLU A 175 -12.07 19.75 2.76
N ARG A 176 -12.06 18.70 1.95
CA ARG A 176 -12.88 18.58 0.72
C ARG A 176 -14.37 18.79 1.01
N ARG A 177 -14.86 18.22 2.10
CA ARG A 177 -16.25 18.40 2.53
C ARG A 177 -16.56 19.85 2.89
N ARG A 178 -15.65 20.53 3.62
CA ARG A 178 -15.79 21.97 3.94
C ARG A 178 -15.82 22.83 2.69
N GLU A 179 -14.94 22.59 1.73
CA GLU A 179 -14.91 23.30 0.45
C GLU A 179 -16.17 23.06 -0.38
N ALA A 180 -16.69 21.83 -0.40
CA ALA A 180 -17.94 21.54 -1.11
C ALA A 180 -19.12 22.27 -0.49
N ILE A 181 -19.24 22.30 0.83
CA ILE A 181 -20.27 23.07 1.55
C ILE A 181 -20.13 24.57 1.26
N ALA A 182 -18.92 25.11 1.30
CA ALA A 182 -18.67 26.52 1.02
C ALA A 182 -19.12 26.90 -0.41
N ARG A 183 -18.78 26.06 -1.41
CA ARG A 183 -19.22 26.25 -2.81
C ARG A 183 -20.75 26.22 -2.93
N GLN A 184 -21.42 25.30 -2.26
CA GLN A 184 -22.87 25.21 -2.26
C GLN A 184 -23.53 26.46 -1.66
N ILE A 185 -23.00 26.95 -0.54
CA ILE A 185 -23.49 28.20 0.10
C ILE A 185 -23.33 29.41 -0.84
N GLU A 186 -22.20 29.50 -1.54
CA GLU A 186 -21.96 30.59 -2.49
C GLU A 186 -22.90 30.53 -3.69
N GLU A 187 -23.14 29.34 -4.22
CA GLU A 187 -24.08 29.10 -5.32
C GLU A 187 -25.51 29.46 -4.91
N ASP A 188 -25.97 29.01 -3.73
CA ASP A 188 -27.30 29.36 -3.20
C ASP A 188 -27.43 30.88 -2.99
N ALA A 189 -26.39 31.54 -2.50
CA ALA A 189 -26.38 32.99 -2.30
C ALA A 189 -26.47 33.73 -3.66
N ARG A 190 -25.77 33.24 -4.69
CA ARG A 190 -25.85 33.78 -6.04
C ARG A 190 -27.25 33.61 -6.63
N GLU A 191 -27.85 32.43 -6.52
CA GLU A 191 -29.23 32.20 -6.99
C GLU A 191 -30.23 33.11 -6.30
N ARG A 192 -30.11 33.31 -4.98
CA ARG A 192 -30.98 34.22 -4.22
C ARG A 192 -30.86 35.66 -4.72
N ARG A 193 -29.64 36.13 -5.01
CA ARG A 193 -29.42 37.49 -5.60
C ARG A 193 -30.07 37.60 -6.97
N GLU A 194 -29.88 36.64 -7.85
CA GLU A 194 -30.50 36.63 -9.18
C GLU A 194 -32.02 36.60 -9.13
N ARG A 195 -32.61 35.79 -8.24
CA ARG A 195 -34.08 35.76 -8.03
C ARG A 195 -34.61 37.12 -7.55
N LYS A 196 -33.90 37.80 -6.62
CA LYS A 196 -34.24 39.12 -6.12
C LYS A 196 -34.19 40.15 -7.26
N GLU A 197 -33.12 40.17 -8.05
CA GLU A 197 -33.00 41.12 -9.19
C GLU A 197 -34.08 40.89 -10.24
N ARG A 198 -34.40 39.64 -10.57
CA ARG A 198 -35.50 39.31 -11.50
C ARG A 198 -36.84 39.78 -10.99
N ARG A 199 -37.08 39.68 -9.68
CA ARG A 199 -38.31 40.17 -9.07
C ARG A 199 -38.38 41.71 -9.14
N GLU A 200 -37.30 42.42 -8.78
CA GLU A 200 -37.24 43.87 -8.85
C GLU A 200 -37.43 44.38 -10.31
N ARG A 201 -36.79 43.72 -11.29
CA ARG A 201 -37.00 44.08 -12.70
C ARG A 201 -38.45 43.87 -13.16
N ARG A 202 -39.13 42.85 -12.68
CA ARG A 202 -40.57 42.62 -12.99
C ARG A 202 -41.43 43.70 -12.34
N GLU A 203 -41.14 44.07 -11.13
CA GLU A 203 -41.90 45.12 -10.40
C GLU A 203 -41.69 46.49 -11.09
N ARG A 204 -40.46 46.86 -11.47
CA ARG A 204 -40.20 48.09 -12.23
C ARG A 204 -40.95 48.10 -13.58
N ARG A 205 -40.93 47.00 -14.34
CA ARG A 205 -41.66 46.87 -15.61
C ARG A 205 -43.20 47.04 -15.40
N ARG A 206 -43.74 46.49 -14.33
CA ARG A 206 -45.15 46.63 -14.01
C ARG A 206 -45.49 48.09 -13.61
N ALA A 207 -44.61 48.76 -12.84
CA ALA A 207 -44.79 50.15 -12.46
C ALA A 207 -44.76 51.09 -13.68
N THR A 208 -43.77 50.91 -14.63
CA THR A 208 -43.72 51.70 -15.84
C THR A 208 -44.90 51.49 -16.77
N SER A 209 -45.37 50.23 -16.90
CA SER A 209 -46.58 49.90 -17.68
C SER A 209 -47.83 50.57 -17.08
N ARG A 210 -47.99 50.54 -15.75
CA ARG A 210 -49.11 51.23 -15.06
C ARG A 210 -49.04 52.74 -15.24
N LEU A 211 -47.87 53.37 -15.21
CA LEU A 211 -47.67 54.77 -15.42
C LEU A 211 -48.08 55.17 -16.87
N ALA A 212 -47.56 54.42 -17.82
CA ALA A 212 -47.91 54.62 -19.27
C ALA A 212 -49.38 54.51 -19.52
N ALA A 213 -50.08 53.53 -18.90
CA ALA A 213 -51.53 53.36 -19.00
C ALA A 213 -52.29 54.55 -18.37
N LYS A 214 -51.82 55.11 -17.26
CA LYS A 214 -52.39 56.31 -16.65
C LYS A 214 -52.23 57.53 -17.54
N LEU A 215 -51.08 57.74 -18.12
CA LEU A 215 -50.81 58.87 -19.05
C LEU A 215 -51.70 58.82 -20.32
N ARG A 216 -51.94 57.66 -20.86
CA ARG A 216 -52.84 57.46 -22.03
C ARG A 216 -54.34 57.77 -21.71
N ARG A 217 -54.75 57.68 -20.44
CA ARG A 217 -56.13 57.92 -20.01
C ARG A 217 -56.36 59.35 -19.48
N ALA A 218 -55.32 60.16 -19.41
CA ALA A 218 -55.45 61.56 -19.02
C ALA A 218 -56.18 62.33 -20.14
N PRO A 219 -57.35 63.01 -19.87
CA PRO A 219 -58.05 63.79 -20.87
C PRO A 219 -57.17 64.92 -21.33
N LEU A 220 -57.08 65.09 -22.67
CA LEU A 220 -56.54 66.31 -23.28
C LEU A 220 -57.36 67.49 -22.72
N ARG A 221 -56.75 68.31 -21.90
CA ARG A 221 -57.33 69.59 -21.54
C ARG A 221 -57.20 70.45 -22.79
N GLU A 222 -58.34 70.63 -23.44
CA GLU A 222 -58.44 71.65 -24.46
C GLU A 222 -58.17 73.01 -23.83
N ALA A 223 -57.22 73.75 -24.39
CA ALA A 223 -56.91 75.12 -24.07
C ALA A 223 -57.68 76.06 -24.98
#